data_1cc4a11f1ddf3c92630c2f91b97e6eec
#
_entry.id   1cc4a11f1ddf3c92630c2f91b97e6eec
#
_cell.length_a   1.000
_cell.length_b   1.000
_cell.length_c   1.000
_cell.angle_alpha   90.00
_cell.angle_beta   90.00
_cell.angle_gamma   90.00
#
_symmetry.space_group_name_H-M   'P 1'
#
loop_
_entity.id
_entity.type
_entity.pdbx_description
1 polymer ?
#
loop_
_entity_poly.entity_id
_entity_poly.type
_entity_poly.pdbx_seq_one_letter_code
_entity_poly.pdbx_strand_id
1 'polypeptide(L)'
;MRQQWIDRNFTRFLGIPAAATVSWTTGNGDLHWGNLTAEPLVILDWEGWGLVPTGFDVGLLHAYSLRTPATAARIRNTFSHILDAPDGRTGELIALAQLLQVAARGGHPELGPHLASRAGHLTGSPIPQFQPSPGISEGGA
;
A
#
# COMPACT_ATOMS: atom_id res chain seq x y z
N MET A 1 9.53 2.08 -9.40
CA MET A 1 8.53 1.03 -9.72
C MET A 1 8.36 0.98 -11.24
N ARG A 2 8.05 -0.18 -11.79
CA ARG A 2 7.87 -0.37 -13.23
C ARG A 2 6.51 -0.97 -13.52
N GLN A 3 5.94 -0.65 -14.69
CA GLN A 3 4.66 -1.19 -15.15
C GLN A 3 4.63 -2.73 -15.08
N GLN A 4 5.69 -3.40 -15.48
CA GLN A 4 5.79 -4.87 -15.41
C GLN A 4 5.61 -5.44 -14.01
N TRP A 5 6.07 -4.72 -12.97
CA TRP A 5 5.85 -5.12 -11.59
C TRP A 5 4.36 -5.03 -11.25
N ILE A 6 3.71 -3.93 -11.66
CA ILE A 6 2.27 -3.70 -11.43
C ILE A 6 1.46 -4.80 -12.11
N ASP A 7 1.72 -5.06 -13.38
CA ASP A 7 1.01 -6.07 -14.17
C ASP A 7 1.07 -7.46 -13.53
N ARG A 8 2.22 -7.80 -12.98
CA ARG A 8 2.46 -9.12 -12.37
C ARG A 8 1.86 -9.23 -10.97
N ASN A 9 1.98 -8.20 -10.16
CA ASN A 9 1.72 -8.29 -8.72
C ASN A 9 0.35 -7.74 -8.31
N PHE A 10 -0.25 -6.88 -9.11
CA PHE A 10 -1.55 -6.30 -8.81
C PHE A 10 -2.61 -7.40 -8.64
N THR A 11 -2.75 -8.28 -9.63
CA THR A 11 -3.69 -9.41 -9.55
C THR A 11 -3.28 -10.41 -8.45
N ARG A 12 -1.99 -10.67 -8.31
CA ARG A 12 -1.47 -11.63 -7.33
C ARG A 12 -1.84 -11.25 -5.90
N PHE A 13 -1.71 -9.96 -5.54
CA PHE A 13 -1.93 -9.50 -4.17
C PHE A 13 -3.30 -8.89 -3.93
N LEU A 14 -3.99 -8.41 -4.96
CA LEU A 14 -5.30 -7.79 -4.82
C LEU A 14 -6.45 -8.64 -5.34
N GLY A 15 -6.17 -9.67 -6.14
CA GLY A 15 -7.19 -10.57 -6.69
C GLY A 15 -8.09 -9.95 -7.76
N ILE A 16 -7.70 -8.82 -8.31
CA ILE A 16 -8.43 -8.12 -9.38
C ILE A 16 -7.51 -7.88 -10.57
N PRO A 17 -8.04 -7.67 -11.79
CA PRO A 17 -7.23 -7.36 -12.96
C PRO A 17 -6.42 -6.09 -12.74
N ALA A 18 -5.19 -6.05 -13.26
CA ALA A 18 -4.37 -4.85 -13.27
C ALA A 18 -5.07 -3.73 -14.06
N ALA A 19 -4.86 -2.48 -13.61
CA ALA A 19 -5.35 -1.33 -14.33
C ALA A 19 -4.73 -1.28 -15.74
N ALA A 20 -5.57 -1.06 -16.76
CA ALA A 20 -5.13 -1.00 -18.15
C ALA A 20 -4.16 0.16 -18.41
N THR A 21 -4.33 1.25 -17.69
CA THR A 21 -3.45 2.42 -17.74
C THR A 21 -3.15 2.90 -16.33
N VAL A 22 -1.90 3.29 -16.11
CA VAL A 22 -1.44 3.88 -14.85
C VAL A 22 -0.93 5.29 -15.14
N SER A 23 -1.42 6.27 -14.41
CA SER A 23 -0.91 7.63 -14.45
C SER A 23 0.35 7.72 -13.58
N TRP A 24 1.39 8.35 -14.08
CA TRP A 24 2.69 8.47 -13.43
C TRP A 24 2.99 9.91 -13.05
N THR A 25 3.62 10.10 -11.91
CA THR A 25 4.08 11.39 -11.43
C THR A 25 5.45 11.25 -10.77
N THR A 26 6.11 12.36 -10.51
CA THR A 26 7.34 12.36 -9.72
C THR A 26 6.99 12.24 -8.23
N GLY A 27 7.67 11.37 -7.53
CA GLY A 27 7.45 11.16 -6.11
C GLY A 27 8.67 10.64 -5.36
N ASN A 28 8.56 10.53 -4.04
CA ASN A 28 9.61 9.98 -3.18
C ASN A 28 9.76 8.47 -3.37
N GLY A 29 8.66 7.76 -3.51
CA GLY A 29 8.63 6.31 -3.73
C GLY A 29 8.72 5.47 -2.45
N ASP A 30 8.96 6.09 -1.29
CA ASP A 30 9.07 5.41 0.01
C ASP A 30 8.59 6.32 1.16
N LEU A 31 7.45 6.96 0.96
CA LEU A 31 6.90 7.90 1.93
C LEU A 31 6.25 7.18 3.11
N HIS A 32 6.95 7.14 4.22
CA HIS A 32 6.46 6.62 5.49
C HIS A 32 6.99 7.46 6.66
N TRP A 33 6.47 7.21 7.86
CA TRP A 33 6.79 8.01 9.05
C TRP A 33 8.28 8.02 9.42
N GLY A 34 8.99 6.93 9.17
CA GLY A 34 10.44 6.85 9.38
C GLY A 34 11.26 7.79 8.50
N ASN A 35 10.69 8.26 7.41
CA ASN A 35 11.31 9.19 6.46
C ASN A 35 10.82 10.64 6.61
N LEU A 36 10.12 10.94 7.70
CA LEU A 36 9.62 12.28 8.02
C LEU A 36 10.16 12.76 9.36
N THR A 37 10.54 14.04 9.43
CA THR A 37 10.83 14.74 10.67
C THR A 37 9.72 15.72 11.01
N ALA A 38 9.56 16.08 12.29
CA ALA A 38 8.48 16.94 12.73
C ALA A 38 8.84 18.44 12.74
N GLU A 39 9.98 18.80 13.31
CA GLU A 39 10.38 20.21 13.48
C GLU A 39 11.87 20.41 13.19
N PRO A 40 12.22 20.90 12.00
CA PRO A 40 11.35 21.19 10.87
C PRO A 40 10.84 19.92 10.18
N LEU A 41 9.75 20.02 9.42
CA LEU A 41 9.30 18.94 8.56
C LEU A 41 10.28 18.77 7.40
N VAL A 42 10.92 17.61 7.35
CA VAL A 42 11.82 17.21 6.25
C VAL A 42 11.42 15.82 5.79
N ILE A 43 11.39 15.63 4.49
CA ILE A 43 11.24 14.32 3.86
C ILE A 43 12.63 13.78 3.59
N LEU A 44 12.92 12.61 4.16
CA LEU A 44 14.21 11.92 4.03
C LEU A 44 14.15 10.81 2.98
N ASP A 45 15.32 10.22 2.73
CA ASP A 45 15.49 9.05 1.88
C ASP A 45 14.90 9.21 0.47
N TRP A 46 15.61 9.97 -0.34
CA TRP A 46 15.25 10.23 -1.73
C TRP A 46 15.89 9.24 -2.74
N GLU A 47 16.42 8.11 -2.28
CA GLU A 47 17.01 7.11 -3.18
C GLU A 47 16.01 6.54 -4.17
N GLY A 48 14.76 6.37 -3.74
CA GLY A 48 13.65 5.91 -4.57
C GLY A 48 13.00 6.99 -5.43
N TRP A 49 13.51 8.23 -5.39
CA TRP A 49 12.94 9.35 -6.14
C TRP A 49 12.89 9.07 -7.65
N GLY A 50 11.75 9.36 -8.23
CA GLY A 50 11.54 9.17 -9.66
C GLY A 50 10.06 9.10 -10.00
N LEU A 51 9.73 8.40 -11.07
CA LEU A 51 8.34 8.19 -11.46
C LEU A 51 7.68 7.13 -10.57
N VAL A 52 6.56 7.52 -10.00
CA VAL A 52 5.68 6.66 -9.21
C VAL A 52 4.24 6.78 -9.73
N PRO A 53 3.39 5.78 -9.50
CA PRO A 53 1.97 5.93 -9.80
C PRO A 53 1.36 7.13 -9.06
N THR A 54 0.51 7.89 -9.75
CA THR A 54 -0.22 9.00 -9.12
C THR A 54 -0.98 8.51 -7.90
N GLY A 55 -0.80 9.18 -6.76
CA GLY A 55 -1.40 8.77 -5.49
C GLY A 55 -0.62 7.72 -4.70
N PHE A 56 0.46 7.18 -5.25
CA PHE A 56 1.26 6.14 -4.60
C PHE A 56 1.84 6.60 -3.25
N ASP A 57 2.54 7.73 -3.20
CA ASP A 57 3.17 8.22 -1.97
C ASP A 57 2.15 8.49 -0.86
N VAL A 58 1.05 9.13 -1.19
CA VAL A 58 -0.03 9.39 -0.22
C VAL A 58 -0.72 8.10 0.19
N GLY A 59 -0.94 7.20 -0.76
CA GLY A 59 -1.49 5.86 -0.49
C GLY A 59 -0.59 5.06 0.44
N LEU A 60 0.72 5.14 0.25
CA LEU A 60 1.71 4.50 1.10
C LEU A 60 1.69 5.06 2.53
N LEU A 61 1.70 6.39 2.67
CA LEU A 61 1.63 7.04 3.98
C LEU A 61 0.33 6.70 4.71
N HIS A 62 -0.80 6.68 4.00
CA HIS A 62 -2.09 6.26 4.55
C HIS A 62 -2.04 4.80 5.05
N ALA A 63 -1.50 3.91 4.23
CA ALA A 63 -1.39 2.49 4.58
C ALA A 63 -0.55 2.25 5.84
N TYR A 64 0.58 2.94 5.98
CA TYR A 64 1.39 2.90 7.20
C TYR A 64 0.69 3.49 8.43
N SER A 65 -0.38 4.24 8.25
CA SER A 65 -1.15 4.88 9.32
C SER A 65 -2.39 4.07 9.74
N LEU A 66 -2.67 2.94 9.10
CA LEU A 66 -3.93 2.18 9.32
C LEU A 66 -4.11 1.69 10.76
N ARG A 67 -3.03 1.47 11.51
CA ARG A 67 -3.11 1.10 12.93
C ARG A 67 -3.47 2.26 13.85
N THR A 68 -3.47 3.48 13.34
CA THR A 68 -3.85 4.70 14.05
C THR A 68 -5.01 5.36 13.31
N PRO A 69 -6.26 4.95 13.56
CA PRO A 69 -7.43 5.36 12.76
C PRO A 69 -7.60 6.88 12.62
N ALA A 70 -7.33 7.63 13.67
CA ALA A 70 -7.44 9.10 13.63
C ALA A 70 -6.41 9.71 12.67
N THR A 71 -5.18 9.20 12.64
CA THR A 71 -4.13 9.66 11.72
C THR A 71 -4.47 9.27 10.29
N ALA A 72 -4.90 8.03 10.07
CA ALA A 72 -5.33 7.57 8.76
C ALA A 72 -6.48 8.43 8.20
N ALA A 73 -7.47 8.75 9.03
CA ALA A 73 -8.59 9.61 8.65
C ALA A 73 -8.12 11.02 8.28
N ARG A 74 -7.18 11.61 9.02
CA ARG A 74 -6.63 12.94 8.71
C ARG A 74 -5.87 12.95 7.38
N ILE A 75 -5.09 11.93 7.10
CA ILE A 75 -4.39 11.81 5.80
C ILE A 75 -5.42 11.70 4.68
N ARG A 76 -6.40 10.84 4.82
CA ARG A 76 -7.44 10.66 3.80
C ARG A 76 -8.22 11.95 3.56
N ASN A 77 -8.60 12.67 4.60
CA ASN A 77 -9.31 13.94 4.47
C ASN A 77 -8.44 15.02 3.82
N THR A 78 -7.19 15.15 4.24
CA THR A 78 -6.26 16.14 3.70
C THR A 78 -5.96 15.91 2.22
N PHE A 79 -5.85 14.66 1.80
CA PHE A 79 -5.50 14.26 0.44
C PHE A 79 -6.67 13.64 -0.34
N SER A 80 -7.91 13.92 0.05
CA SER A 80 -9.10 13.37 -0.59
C SER A 80 -9.17 13.70 -2.08
N HIS A 81 -8.71 14.88 -2.48
CA HIS A 81 -8.63 15.29 -3.89
C HIS A 81 -7.70 14.40 -4.73
N ILE A 82 -6.76 13.70 -4.10
CA ILE A 82 -5.88 12.71 -4.75
C ILE A 82 -6.46 11.31 -4.60
N LEU A 83 -6.72 10.88 -3.37
CA LEU A 83 -7.09 9.49 -3.07
C LEU A 83 -8.48 9.10 -3.58
N ASP A 84 -9.41 10.04 -3.67
CA ASP A 84 -10.76 9.78 -4.19
C ASP A 84 -10.87 9.93 -5.71
N ALA A 85 -9.84 10.47 -6.36
CA ALA A 85 -9.75 10.49 -7.82
C ALA A 85 -9.42 9.09 -8.36
N PRO A 86 -9.87 8.72 -9.59
CA PRO A 86 -9.61 7.39 -10.15
C PRO A 86 -8.14 7.01 -10.20
N ASP A 87 -7.28 7.91 -10.63
CA ASP A 87 -5.82 7.67 -10.69
C ASP A 87 -5.20 7.50 -9.30
N GLY A 88 -5.61 8.33 -8.35
CA GLY A 88 -5.16 8.25 -6.96
C GLY A 88 -5.62 6.95 -6.29
N ARG A 89 -6.81 6.49 -6.57
CA ARG A 89 -7.32 5.20 -6.09
C ARG A 89 -6.49 4.04 -6.62
N THR A 90 -6.14 4.08 -7.89
CA THR A 90 -5.22 3.10 -8.49
C THR A 90 -3.85 3.15 -7.82
N GLY A 91 -3.30 4.33 -7.58
CA GLY A 91 -2.03 4.51 -6.86
C GLY A 91 -2.07 3.97 -5.45
N GLU A 92 -3.15 4.16 -4.71
CA GLU A 92 -3.35 3.57 -3.38
C GLU A 92 -3.37 2.03 -3.46
N LEU A 93 -4.08 1.46 -4.41
CA LEU A 93 -4.11 0.00 -4.61
C LEU A 93 -2.72 -0.57 -4.91
N ILE A 94 -1.93 0.12 -5.72
CA ILE A 94 -0.56 -0.29 -6.01
C ILE A 94 0.32 -0.23 -4.74
N ALA A 95 0.17 0.81 -3.93
CA ALA A 95 0.87 0.92 -2.65
C ALA A 95 0.49 -0.24 -1.71
N LEU A 96 -0.80 -0.56 -1.61
CA LEU A 96 -1.27 -1.70 -0.83
C LEU A 96 -0.72 -3.03 -1.34
N ALA A 97 -0.68 -3.24 -2.67
CA ALA A 97 -0.11 -4.45 -3.25
C ALA A 97 1.38 -4.59 -2.90
N GLN A 98 2.14 -3.52 -2.93
CA GLN A 98 3.55 -3.53 -2.52
C GLN A 98 3.72 -3.90 -1.06
N LEU A 99 2.94 -3.31 -0.16
CA LEU A 99 3.01 -3.63 1.26
C LEU A 99 2.49 -5.04 1.59
N LEU A 100 1.48 -5.53 0.88
CA LEU A 100 1.03 -6.91 0.99
C LEU A 100 2.12 -7.89 0.54
N GLN A 101 2.91 -7.56 -0.48
CA GLN A 101 4.08 -8.35 -0.87
C GLN A 101 5.12 -8.41 0.25
N VAL A 102 5.39 -7.29 0.92
CA VAL A 102 6.29 -7.23 2.08
C VAL A 102 5.74 -8.07 3.23
N ALA A 103 4.45 -7.96 3.51
CA ALA A 103 3.77 -8.74 4.55
C ALA A 103 3.81 -10.26 4.26
N ALA A 104 3.66 -10.66 3.01
CA ALA A 104 3.76 -12.05 2.58
C ALA A 104 5.16 -12.66 2.81
N ARG A 105 6.18 -11.81 2.89
CA ARG A 105 7.57 -12.19 3.22
C ARG A 105 7.89 -12.07 4.71
N GLY A 106 6.89 -11.83 5.55
CA GLY A 106 7.03 -11.70 6.99
C GLY A 106 7.34 -10.28 7.49
N GLY A 107 7.37 -9.27 6.61
CA GLY A 107 7.52 -7.87 7.00
C GLY A 107 6.23 -7.28 7.54
N HIS A 108 6.34 -6.32 8.45
CA HIS A 108 5.21 -5.59 9.04
C HIS A 108 4.06 -6.51 9.54
N PRO A 109 4.32 -7.51 10.41
CA PRO A 109 3.31 -8.51 10.78
C PRO A 109 2.06 -7.90 11.42
N GLU A 110 2.20 -6.80 12.14
CA GLU A 110 1.08 -6.11 12.80
C GLU A 110 0.25 -5.27 11.82
N LEU A 111 0.85 -4.84 10.71
CA LEU A 111 0.18 -4.04 9.68
C LEU A 111 -0.60 -4.91 8.69
N GLY A 112 -0.15 -6.12 8.44
CA GLY A 112 -0.69 -7.02 7.42
C GLY A 112 -2.21 -7.16 7.43
N PRO A 113 -2.87 -7.48 8.55
CA PRO A 113 -4.33 -7.59 8.62
C PRO A 113 -5.05 -6.28 8.25
N HIS A 114 -4.50 -5.14 8.61
CA HIS A 114 -5.04 -3.83 8.26
C HIS A 114 -4.92 -3.53 6.77
N LEU A 115 -3.80 -3.90 6.16
CA LEU A 115 -3.59 -3.79 4.71
C LEU A 115 -4.61 -4.63 3.95
N ALA A 116 -4.81 -5.88 4.35
CA ALA A 116 -5.76 -6.78 3.72
C ALA A 116 -7.20 -6.28 3.86
N SER A 117 -7.58 -5.78 5.02
CA SER A 117 -8.90 -5.19 5.27
C SER A 117 -9.12 -3.96 4.38
N ARG A 118 -8.16 -3.06 4.30
CA ARG A 118 -8.26 -1.87 3.45
C ARG A 118 -8.34 -2.21 1.98
N ALA A 119 -7.49 -3.11 1.50
CA ALA A 119 -7.51 -3.57 0.12
C ALA A 119 -8.83 -4.26 -0.23
N GLY A 120 -9.35 -5.10 0.65
CA GLY A 120 -10.65 -5.75 0.50
C GLY A 120 -11.80 -4.75 0.41
N HIS A 121 -11.76 -3.70 1.21
CA HIS A 121 -12.74 -2.61 1.14
C HIS A 121 -12.70 -1.88 -0.20
N LEU A 122 -11.52 -1.56 -0.70
CA LEU A 122 -11.35 -0.86 -1.98
C LEU A 122 -11.70 -1.71 -3.19
N THR A 123 -11.37 -3.00 -3.17
CA THR A 123 -11.63 -3.91 -4.29
C THR A 123 -13.04 -4.50 -4.25
N GLY A 124 -13.70 -4.49 -3.09
CA GLY A 124 -14.97 -5.16 -2.87
C GLY A 124 -14.87 -6.69 -2.78
N SER A 125 -13.66 -7.23 -2.63
CA SER A 125 -13.40 -8.68 -2.62
C SER A 125 -12.34 -9.05 -1.57
N PRO A 126 -12.39 -10.26 -0.99
CA PRO A 126 -11.34 -10.74 -0.09
C PRO A 126 -9.97 -10.80 -0.78
N ILE A 127 -8.91 -10.54 -0.03
CA ILE A 127 -7.54 -10.55 -0.55
C ILE A 127 -7.00 -11.99 -0.60
N PRO A 128 -6.52 -12.49 -1.76
CA PRO A 128 -6.29 -13.91 -1.98
C PRO A 128 -5.23 -14.56 -1.09
N GLN A 129 -4.19 -13.85 -0.72
CA GLN A 129 -3.01 -14.42 -0.05
C GLN A 129 -2.94 -14.09 1.44
N PHE A 130 -3.97 -13.50 1.99
CA PHE A 130 -4.04 -13.16 3.41
C PHE A 130 -4.88 -14.17 4.23
N GLN A 131 -4.89 -15.42 3.78
CA GLN A 131 -5.30 -16.50 4.66
C GLN A 131 -4.07 -16.88 5.50
N PRO A 132 -4.20 -16.99 6.83
CA PRO A 132 -3.14 -17.59 7.62
C PRO A 132 -2.85 -18.94 6.99
N SER A 133 -1.56 -19.20 6.71
CA SER A 133 -1.14 -20.55 6.34
C SER A 133 -1.80 -21.50 7.31
N PRO A 134 -2.49 -22.57 6.86
CA PRO A 134 -2.97 -23.57 7.78
C PRO A 134 -1.77 -23.95 8.61
N GLY A 135 -1.85 -23.68 9.91
CA GLY A 135 -0.78 -24.01 10.82
C GLY A 135 -0.39 -25.44 10.50
N ILE A 136 0.88 -25.68 10.24
CA ILE A 136 1.41 -27.02 10.28
C ILE A 136 1.04 -27.47 11.70
N SER A 137 -0.01 -28.23 11.82
CA SER A 137 -0.24 -28.99 13.02
C SER A 137 0.99 -29.88 13.09
N GLU A 138 1.96 -29.50 13.89
CA GLU A 138 2.91 -30.47 14.38
C GLU A 138 2.04 -31.54 15.03
N GLY A 139 1.76 -32.58 14.28
CA GLY A 139 1.25 -33.80 14.80
C GLY A 139 2.30 -34.31 15.77
N GLY A 140 2.14 -33.91 17.03
CA GLY A 140 2.81 -34.59 18.12
C GLY A 140 2.36 -36.02 18.06
N ALA A 141 3.31 -36.86 17.86
CA ALA A 141 3.13 -38.28 18.06
C ALA A 141 2.75 -38.55 19.51
#